data_7f18d36ca087bcd7b16b64f18556e863
#
_entry.id   7f18d36ca087bcd7b16b64f18556e863
#
_cell.length_a   1.000
_cell.length_b   1.000
_cell.length_c   1.000
_cell.angle_alpha   90.00
_cell.angle_beta   90.00
_cell.angle_gamma   90.00
#
_symmetry.space_group_name_H-M   'P 1'
#
loop_
_entity.id
_entity.type
_entity.pdbx_description
1 polymer ?
#
loop_
_entity_poly.entity_id
_entity_poly.type
_entity_poly.pdbx_seq_one_letter_code
_entity_poly.pdbx_strand_id
1 'polypeptide(L)'
;GVQTCALPILLLSSCDSYLDIQPVGQVIPNTLAEYRALFTTAYNTALNDRGICEIRTDIATILQSDATSKNSLGDVEKWNDVNPNASTRQFGWAAYYTNIYYANAIIDKKDEISEGSQEDINQLVGEAYLMRAYMHFILVNLYGQPYTAAGALETKAVPLKLNTDLEEIPSRNTVKEIYTSILSDIETARKLINKKEWEVQYSYRFSTLSVDAMESRVYLYMGEWGKSYESSERVLAGKSTLVNLNDEGDKLPNEFTSVEMITAYEIFPNSDYAGSLLLYPAFLQEYEEG
;
A
#
# COMPACT_ATOMS: atom_id res chain seq x y z
N GLY A 1 -70.80 25.70 29.33
CA GLY A 1 -69.63 25.13 29.91
C GLY A 1 -68.75 24.57 28.80
N VAL A 2 -67.63 25.25 28.52
CA VAL A 2 -66.63 24.75 27.57
C VAL A 2 -65.55 24.08 28.41
N GLN A 3 -65.44 22.74 28.27
CA GLN A 3 -64.36 21.98 28.87
C GLN A 3 -63.13 22.03 27.95
N THR A 4 -62.10 22.74 28.37
CA THR A 4 -60.76 22.70 27.74
C THR A 4 -60.02 21.44 28.24
N CYS A 5 -59.85 20.44 27.35
CA CYS A 5 -58.92 19.34 27.57
C CYS A 5 -57.49 19.86 27.41
N ALA A 6 -56.76 19.98 28.51
CA ALA A 6 -55.28 20.14 28.46
C ALA A 6 -54.64 18.76 28.25
N LEU A 7 -54.02 18.56 27.09
CA LEU A 7 -53.16 17.42 26.83
C LEU A 7 -51.82 17.63 27.57
N PRO A 8 -51.32 16.67 28.35
CA PRO A 8 -49.99 16.73 28.91
C PRO A 8 -48.97 16.55 27.77
N ILE A 9 -48.13 17.54 27.56
CA ILE A 9 -46.94 17.42 26.73
C ILE A 9 -45.96 16.55 27.54
N LEU A 10 -45.88 15.28 27.18
CA LEU A 10 -44.78 14.38 27.61
C LEU A 10 -43.51 14.85 26.93
N LEU A 11 -42.64 15.53 27.68
CA LEU A 11 -41.24 15.72 27.30
C LEU A 11 -40.57 14.35 27.35
N LEU A 12 -40.45 13.72 26.18
CA LEU A 12 -39.60 12.55 26.01
C LEU A 12 -38.15 13.06 26.04
N SER A 13 -37.53 13.02 27.22
CA SER A 13 -36.08 13.06 27.30
C SER A 13 -35.60 11.77 26.66
N SER A 14 -35.19 11.85 25.40
CA SER A 14 -34.45 10.81 24.74
C SER A 14 -33.13 10.63 25.46
N CYS A 15 -32.94 9.46 26.06
CA CYS A 15 -31.63 9.07 26.57
C CYS A 15 -30.76 8.79 25.35
N ASP A 16 -29.89 9.71 24.93
CA ASP A 16 -28.92 9.53 23.87
C ASP A 16 -28.00 8.30 24.11
N SER A 17 -27.79 7.94 25.38
CA SER A 17 -27.02 6.73 25.76
C SER A 17 -27.64 5.39 25.34
N TYR A 18 -28.91 5.36 24.92
CA TYR A 18 -29.54 4.12 24.44
C TYR A 18 -29.27 3.86 22.96
N LEU A 19 -28.83 4.86 22.21
CA LEU A 19 -28.45 4.76 20.81
C LEU A 19 -26.97 4.43 20.62
N ASP A 20 -26.16 4.55 21.66
CA ASP A 20 -24.74 4.18 21.70
C ASP A 20 -24.49 2.68 21.94
N ILE A 21 -25.40 1.81 21.51
CA ILE A 21 -25.15 0.37 21.55
C ILE A 21 -24.11 0.05 20.49
N GLN A 22 -22.86 -0.01 20.90
CA GLN A 22 -21.80 -0.57 20.05
C GLN A 22 -22.14 -2.03 19.74
N PRO A 23 -22.00 -2.47 18.47
CA PRO A 23 -22.20 -3.87 18.11
C PRO A 23 -21.29 -4.73 18.98
N VAL A 24 -21.86 -5.71 19.67
CA VAL A 24 -21.11 -6.64 20.52
C VAL A 24 -20.10 -7.36 19.62
N GLY A 25 -18.80 -7.11 19.85
CA GLY A 25 -17.70 -7.77 19.14
C GLY A 25 -16.92 -6.89 18.14
N GLN A 26 -17.28 -5.61 17.95
CA GLN A 26 -16.46 -4.66 17.21
C GLN A 26 -15.97 -3.56 18.15
N VAL A 27 -14.65 -3.48 18.33
CA VAL A 27 -14.01 -2.38 19.04
C VAL A 27 -13.84 -1.23 18.03
N ILE A 28 -14.50 -0.08 18.29
CA ILE A 28 -14.21 1.15 17.56
C ILE A 28 -12.92 1.71 18.17
N PRO A 29 -11.83 1.80 17.43
CA PRO A 29 -10.57 2.30 17.96
C PRO A 29 -10.73 3.74 18.47
N ASN A 30 -10.16 4.03 19.63
CA ASN A 30 -10.13 5.36 20.24
C ASN A 30 -8.73 5.73 20.73
N THR A 31 -7.96 4.75 21.15
CA THR A 31 -6.59 4.95 21.67
C THR A 31 -5.54 4.75 20.59
N LEU A 32 -4.36 5.32 20.79
CA LEU A 32 -3.19 5.10 19.91
C LEU A 32 -2.89 3.60 19.74
N ALA A 33 -2.97 2.84 20.83
CA ALA A 33 -2.68 1.40 20.81
C ALA A 33 -3.68 0.62 19.94
N GLU A 34 -4.97 0.96 20.01
CA GLU A 34 -6.02 0.33 19.22
C GLU A 34 -5.88 0.68 17.73
N TYR A 35 -5.63 1.96 17.40
CA TYR A 35 -5.36 2.35 16.01
C TYR A 35 -4.07 1.72 15.47
N ARG A 36 -3.05 1.57 16.31
CA ARG A 36 -1.82 0.85 15.94
C ARG A 36 -2.09 -0.63 15.66
N ALA A 37 -2.94 -1.28 16.45
CA ALA A 37 -3.36 -2.66 16.23
C ALA A 37 -4.17 -2.79 14.91
N LEU A 38 -5.12 -1.88 14.68
CA LEU A 38 -5.87 -1.80 13.43
C LEU A 38 -4.93 -1.66 12.23
N PHE A 39 -3.96 -0.74 12.31
CA PHE A 39 -3.03 -0.49 11.19
C PHE A 39 -2.04 -1.63 10.97
N THR A 40 -1.75 -2.42 12.00
CA THR A 40 -0.97 -3.65 11.83
C THR A 40 -1.67 -4.65 10.91
N THR A 41 -3.01 -4.65 10.86
CA THR A 41 -3.77 -5.45 9.91
C THR A 41 -3.51 -5.02 8.45
N ALA A 42 -3.39 -3.70 8.21
CA ALA A 42 -3.03 -3.21 6.88
C ALA A 42 -1.63 -3.67 6.45
N TYR A 43 -0.65 -3.62 7.35
CA TYR A 43 0.68 -4.12 7.08
C TYR A 43 0.73 -5.64 6.82
N ASN A 44 -0.18 -6.41 7.41
CA ASN A 44 -0.27 -7.87 7.22
C ASN A 44 -1.10 -8.28 6.00
N THR A 45 -1.70 -7.33 5.28
CA THR A 45 -2.46 -7.65 4.07
C THR A 45 -1.51 -8.03 2.94
N ALA A 46 -1.64 -9.25 2.44
CA ALA A 46 -0.83 -9.74 1.32
C ALA A 46 -1.23 -9.04 0.00
N LEU A 47 -0.25 -8.47 -0.70
CA LEU A 47 -0.40 -7.81 -1.99
C LEU A 47 0.38 -8.59 -3.05
N ASN A 48 -0.26 -9.61 -3.63
CA ASN A 48 0.41 -10.57 -4.50
C ASN A 48 0.59 -10.11 -5.96
N ASP A 49 -0.07 -9.02 -6.37
CA ASP A 49 -0.15 -8.64 -7.77
C ASP A 49 1.20 -8.14 -8.33
N ARG A 50 2.07 -7.58 -7.50
CA ARG A 50 3.42 -7.18 -7.94
C ARG A 50 4.25 -8.37 -8.39
N GLY A 51 4.23 -9.49 -7.64
CA GLY A 51 4.92 -10.71 -8.02
C GLY A 51 4.36 -11.30 -9.34
N ILE A 52 3.06 -11.14 -9.58
CA ILE A 52 2.45 -11.55 -10.84
C ILE A 52 2.92 -10.68 -12.01
N CYS A 53 3.20 -9.40 -11.78
CA CYS A 53 3.73 -8.51 -12.81
C CYS A 53 5.08 -8.95 -13.35
N GLU A 54 5.92 -9.60 -12.53
CA GLU A 54 7.23 -10.12 -12.97
C GLU A 54 7.11 -11.18 -14.08
N ILE A 55 5.98 -11.89 -14.11
CA ILE A 55 5.68 -12.88 -15.17
C ILE A 55 5.43 -12.22 -16.53
N ARG A 56 5.13 -10.92 -16.54
CA ARG A 56 4.95 -10.10 -17.76
C ARG A 56 6.24 -9.47 -18.26
N THR A 57 7.37 -9.78 -17.63
CA THR A 57 8.68 -9.27 -18.01
C THR A 57 9.47 -10.30 -18.81
N ASP A 58 10.62 -9.91 -19.30
CA ASP A 58 11.60 -10.77 -19.94
C ASP A 58 12.55 -11.47 -18.96
N ILE A 59 12.34 -11.27 -17.65
CA ILE A 59 13.15 -11.86 -16.57
C ILE A 59 12.67 -13.27 -16.23
N ALA A 60 11.34 -13.46 -16.12
CA ALA A 60 10.73 -14.69 -15.62
C ALA A 60 9.75 -15.32 -16.63
N THR A 61 9.71 -16.64 -16.65
CA THR A 61 8.74 -17.42 -17.41
C THR A 61 8.15 -18.53 -16.55
N ILE A 62 6.97 -19.01 -16.88
CA ILE A 62 6.34 -20.12 -16.17
C ILE A 62 6.92 -21.46 -16.59
N LEU A 63 7.01 -22.41 -15.65
CA LEU A 63 7.39 -23.78 -15.95
C LEU A 63 6.31 -24.46 -16.80
N GLN A 64 6.59 -24.67 -18.09
CA GLN A 64 5.62 -25.19 -19.07
C GLN A 64 5.13 -26.62 -18.77
N SER A 65 5.87 -27.39 -18.00
CA SER A 65 5.49 -28.75 -17.56
C SER A 65 4.51 -28.75 -16.39
N ASP A 66 4.35 -27.62 -15.67
CA ASP A 66 3.35 -27.50 -14.60
C ASP A 66 2.01 -27.01 -15.15
N ALA A 67 1.07 -27.94 -15.28
CA ALA A 67 -0.26 -27.67 -15.81
C ALA A 67 -1.03 -26.66 -14.95
N THR A 68 -0.83 -26.63 -13.64
CA THR A 68 -1.51 -25.71 -12.71
C THR A 68 -1.05 -24.28 -12.97
N SER A 69 0.25 -24.05 -12.98
CA SER A 69 0.82 -22.73 -13.27
C SER A 69 0.48 -22.26 -14.69
N LYS A 70 0.55 -23.15 -15.67
CA LYS A 70 0.16 -22.83 -17.05
C LYS A 70 -1.31 -22.39 -17.16
N ASN A 71 -2.22 -23.04 -16.46
CA ASN A 71 -3.64 -22.67 -16.46
C ASN A 71 -3.92 -21.36 -15.70
N SER A 72 -3.20 -21.11 -14.62
CA SER A 72 -3.43 -19.92 -13.79
C SER A 72 -2.65 -18.69 -14.23
N LEU A 73 -1.48 -18.85 -14.79
CA LEU A 73 -0.55 -17.76 -15.11
C LEU A 73 -0.22 -17.61 -16.60
N GLY A 74 -0.56 -18.61 -17.43
CA GLY A 74 -0.19 -18.62 -18.85
C GLY A 74 -0.80 -17.48 -19.66
N ASP A 75 -1.99 -17.01 -19.31
CA ASP A 75 -2.58 -15.82 -19.93
C ASP A 75 -1.94 -14.53 -19.43
N VAL A 76 -1.51 -14.51 -18.15
CA VAL A 76 -0.77 -13.38 -17.57
C VAL A 76 0.55 -13.18 -18.31
N GLU A 77 1.32 -14.25 -18.50
CA GLU A 77 2.60 -14.26 -19.24
C GLU A 77 2.43 -13.73 -20.67
N LYS A 78 1.33 -14.08 -21.33
CA LYS A 78 1.04 -13.72 -22.73
C LYS A 78 0.30 -12.39 -22.89
N TRP A 79 0.05 -11.66 -21.81
CA TRP A 79 -0.75 -10.44 -21.81
C TRP A 79 -2.16 -10.63 -22.41
N ASN A 80 -2.73 -11.83 -22.23
CA ASN A 80 -4.08 -12.14 -22.73
C ASN A 80 -5.15 -11.69 -21.74
N ASP A 81 -5.41 -10.38 -21.69
CA ASP A 81 -6.42 -9.79 -20.81
C ASP A 81 -7.82 -9.74 -21.45
N VAL A 82 -7.94 -10.05 -22.73
CA VAL A 82 -9.22 -9.93 -23.47
C VAL A 82 -10.09 -11.17 -23.28
N ASN A 83 -9.50 -12.36 -23.44
CA ASN A 83 -10.20 -13.64 -23.29
C ASN A 83 -9.37 -14.62 -22.45
N PRO A 84 -9.16 -14.33 -21.16
CA PRO A 84 -8.38 -15.21 -20.32
C PRO A 84 -9.14 -16.50 -20.04
N ASN A 85 -8.40 -17.57 -19.74
CA ASN A 85 -8.95 -18.80 -19.20
C ASN A 85 -9.70 -18.52 -17.89
N ALA A 86 -10.77 -19.25 -17.59
CA ALA A 86 -11.52 -19.09 -16.34
C ALA A 86 -10.67 -19.33 -15.07
N SER A 87 -9.58 -20.08 -15.20
CA SER A 87 -8.63 -20.33 -14.10
C SER A 87 -7.51 -19.29 -14.00
N THR A 88 -7.44 -18.33 -14.95
CA THR A 88 -6.39 -17.30 -14.97
C THR A 88 -6.51 -16.41 -13.76
N ARG A 89 -5.39 -16.21 -13.07
CA ARG A 89 -5.32 -15.33 -11.93
C ARG A 89 -5.61 -13.89 -12.35
N GLN A 90 -6.56 -13.29 -11.66
CA GLN A 90 -6.96 -11.91 -11.90
C GLN A 90 -6.17 -10.98 -10.97
N PHE A 91 -5.79 -9.81 -11.48
CA PHE A 91 -5.34 -8.71 -10.65
C PHE A 91 -6.54 -8.18 -9.86
N GLY A 92 -6.35 -8.01 -8.55
CA GLY A 92 -7.42 -7.57 -7.65
C GLY A 92 -7.20 -6.17 -7.12
N TRP A 93 -8.26 -5.45 -6.82
CA TRP A 93 -8.13 -4.16 -6.11
C TRP A 93 -8.58 -4.23 -4.65
N ALA A 94 -9.30 -5.26 -4.26
CA ALA A 94 -9.91 -5.33 -2.93
C ALA A 94 -8.89 -5.14 -1.79
N ALA A 95 -7.75 -5.82 -1.85
CA ALA A 95 -6.69 -5.72 -0.84
C ALA A 95 -6.14 -4.29 -0.73
N TYR A 96 -5.93 -3.61 -1.86
CA TYR A 96 -5.43 -2.23 -1.90
C TYR A 96 -6.42 -1.25 -1.28
N TYR A 97 -7.71 -1.33 -1.68
CA TYR A 97 -8.74 -0.46 -1.12
C TYR A 97 -9.06 -0.78 0.35
N THR A 98 -8.88 -2.02 0.80
CA THR A 98 -8.94 -2.37 2.23
C THR A 98 -7.84 -1.63 3.00
N ASN A 99 -6.61 -1.60 2.49
CA ASN A 99 -5.52 -0.87 3.13
C ASN A 99 -5.73 0.65 3.08
N ILE A 100 -6.28 1.17 1.98
CA ILE A 100 -6.69 2.58 1.88
C ILE A 100 -7.77 2.92 2.92
N TYR A 101 -8.74 2.02 3.13
CA TYR A 101 -9.77 2.21 4.17
C TYR A 101 -9.16 2.29 5.57
N TYR A 102 -8.25 1.37 5.92
CA TYR A 102 -7.57 1.44 7.23
C TYR A 102 -6.74 2.72 7.38
N ALA A 103 -6.06 3.14 6.33
CA ALA A 103 -5.33 4.41 6.34
C ALA A 103 -6.26 5.61 6.52
N ASN A 104 -7.38 5.67 5.79
CA ASN A 104 -8.38 6.72 5.94
C ASN A 104 -9.00 6.75 7.34
N ALA A 105 -9.29 5.59 7.94
CA ALA A 105 -9.84 5.50 9.28
C ALA A 105 -8.95 6.18 10.35
N ILE A 106 -7.62 6.08 10.17
CA ILE A 106 -6.65 6.76 11.04
C ILE A 106 -6.58 8.25 10.72
N ILE A 107 -6.53 8.61 9.43
CA ILE A 107 -6.41 10.01 8.98
C ILE A 107 -7.65 10.82 9.37
N ASP A 108 -8.84 10.25 9.21
CA ASP A 108 -10.10 10.92 9.52
C ASP A 108 -10.25 11.18 11.03
N LYS A 109 -9.65 10.33 11.86
CA LYS A 109 -9.74 10.39 13.33
C LYS A 109 -8.47 10.93 14.02
N LYS A 110 -7.49 11.43 13.26
CA LYS A 110 -6.18 11.83 13.78
C LYS A 110 -6.21 12.79 14.97
N ASP A 111 -7.20 13.69 15.02
CA ASP A 111 -7.35 14.69 16.08
C ASP A 111 -8.13 14.15 17.30
N GLU A 112 -8.72 12.97 17.20
CA GLU A 112 -9.50 12.29 18.24
C GLU A 112 -8.71 11.13 18.91
N ILE A 113 -7.55 10.75 18.36
CA ILE A 113 -6.73 9.66 18.92
C ILE A 113 -6.27 10.04 20.33
N SER A 114 -6.64 9.22 21.31
CA SER A 114 -6.29 9.40 22.71
C SER A 114 -5.12 8.49 23.15
N GLU A 115 -4.63 8.69 24.35
CA GLU A 115 -3.64 7.84 25.02
C GLU A 115 -2.34 7.64 24.24
N GLY A 116 -1.59 8.73 24.01
CA GLY A 116 -0.29 8.67 23.37
C GLY A 116 0.38 10.03 23.33
N SER A 117 1.69 10.04 23.10
CA SER A 117 2.37 11.28 22.81
C SER A 117 1.97 11.81 21.43
N GLN A 118 1.95 13.12 21.25
CA GLN A 118 1.68 13.71 19.93
C GLN A 118 2.68 13.22 18.88
N GLU A 119 3.91 12.94 19.29
CA GLU A 119 4.96 12.39 18.42
C GLU A 119 4.60 10.98 17.92
N ASP A 120 4.09 10.10 18.79
CA ASP A 120 3.69 8.75 18.40
C ASP A 120 2.39 8.74 17.58
N ILE A 121 1.46 9.66 17.87
CA ILE A 121 0.26 9.87 17.06
C ILE A 121 0.65 10.37 15.67
N ASN A 122 1.53 11.37 15.58
CA ASN A 122 2.04 11.86 14.30
C ASN A 122 2.73 10.76 13.50
N GLN A 123 3.54 9.93 14.16
CA GLN A 123 4.17 8.77 13.51
C GLN A 123 3.12 7.84 12.88
N LEU A 124 2.09 7.45 13.62
CA LEU A 124 1.03 6.58 13.12
C LEU A 124 0.27 7.21 11.95
N VAL A 125 -0.12 8.47 12.07
CA VAL A 125 -0.84 9.22 11.04
C VAL A 125 0.02 9.39 9.79
N GLY A 126 1.30 9.69 9.96
CA GLY A 126 2.25 9.77 8.84
C GLY A 126 2.40 8.45 8.10
N GLU A 127 2.49 7.34 8.83
CA GLU A 127 2.51 6.00 8.23
C GLU A 127 1.21 5.71 7.44
N ALA A 128 0.05 6.17 7.94
CA ALA A 128 -1.23 6.01 7.24
C ALA A 128 -1.26 6.81 5.92
N TYR A 129 -0.77 8.04 5.90
CA TYR A 129 -0.63 8.81 4.66
C TYR A 129 0.30 8.11 3.66
N LEU A 130 1.46 7.60 4.11
CA LEU A 130 2.40 6.91 3.23
C LEU A 130 1.82 5.59 2.69
N MET A 131 1.07 4.84 3.50
CA MET A 131 0.36 3.62 3.07
C MET A 131 -0.67 3.96 1.98
N ARG A 132 -1.47 5.00 2.18
CA ARG A 132 -2.48 5.43 1.20
C ARG A 132 -1.83 5.85 -0.12
N ALA A 133 -0.74 6.60 -0.06
CA ALA A 133 0.07 6.95 -1.23
C ALA A 133 0.58 5.70 -1.97
N TYR A 134 1.11 4.74 -1.23
CA TYR A 134 1.67 3.51 -1.78
C TYR A 134 0.60 2.65 -2.47
N MET A 135 -0.56 2.48 -1.83
CA MET A 135 -1.67 1.73 -2.43
C MET A 135 -2.16 2.38 -3.73
N HIS A 136 -2.38 3.69 -3.74
CA HIS A 136 -2.77 4.40 -4.96
C HIS A 136 -1.68 4.36 -6.05
N PHE A 137 -0.40 4.37 -5.66
CA PHE A 137 0.71 4.24 -6.59
C PHE A 137 0.73 2.87 -7.27
N ILE A 138 0.52 1.79 -6.53
CA ILE A 138 0.42 0.45 -7.13
C ILE A 138 -0.78 0.39 -8.07
N LEU A 139 -1.95 0.83 -7.59
CA LEU A 139 -3.19 0.80 -8.37
C LEU A 139 -3.11 1.58 -9.67
N VAL A 140 -2.56 2.79 -9.66
CA VAL A 140 -2.44 3.61 -10.88
C VAL A 140 -1.50 2.99 -11.90
N ASN A 141 -0.44 2.29 -11.46
CA ASN A 141 0.50 1.61 -12.35
C ASN A 141 0.00 0.25 -12.84
N LEU A 142 -0.93 -0.40 -12.12
CA LEU A 142 -1.57 -1.63 -12.58
C LEU A 142 -2.69 -1.38 -13.60
N TYR A 143 -3.46 -0.30 -13.42
CA TYR A 143 -4.73 -0.08 -14.14
C TYR A 143 -4.77 1.20 -14.97
N GLY A 144 -3.76 2.06 -14.86
CA GLY A 144 -3.65 3.30 -15.61
C GLY A 144 -2.65 3.20 -16.76
N GLN A 145 -2.59 4.26 -17.55
CA GLN A 145 -1.52 4.42 -18.53
C GLN A 145 -0.21 4.83 -17.82
N PRO A 146 0.96 4.43 -18.33
CA PRO A 146 2.24 4.91 -17.79
C PRO A 146 2.29 6.44 -17.78
N TYR A 147 2.71 7.05 -16.67
CA TYR A 147 2.71 8.50 -16.49
C TYR A 147 3.37 9.27 -17.63
N THR A 148 4.47 8.72 -18.19
CA THR A 148 5.28 9.34 -19.25
C THR A 148 4.73 9.12 -20.66
N ALA A 149 3.68 8.32 -20.82
CA ALA A 149 3.09 8.08 -22.14
C ALA A 149 2.34 9.34 -22.63
N ALA A 150 2.40 9.58 -23.94
CA ALA A 150 1.76 10.75 -24.53
C ALA A 150 0.22 10.75 -24.28
N GLY A 151 -0.29 11.81 -23.67
CA GLY A 151 -1.70 11.96 -23.35
C GLY A 151 -2.18 11.18 -22.10
N ALA A 152 -1.32 10.39 -21.45
CA ALA A 152 -1.68 9.54 -20.32
C ALA A 152 -2.27 10.32 -19.13
N LEU A 153 -1.78 11.53 -18.88
CA LEU A 153 -2.15 12.31 -17.70
C LEU A 153 -3.65 12.62 -17.61
N GLU A 154 -4.33 12.73 -18.73
CA GLU A 154 -5.76 13.01 -18.82
C GLU A 154 -6.62 11.72 -18.91
N THR A 155 -5.99 10.55 -19.01
CA THR A 155 -6.71 9.28 -19.06
C THR A 155 -7.21 8.87 -17.67
N LYS A 156 -8.38 8.23 -17.63
CA LYS A 156 -8.96 7.70 -16.40
C LYS A 156 -8.26 6.39 -16.00
N ALA A 157 -7.86 6.30 -14.74
CA ALA A 157 -7.20 5.11 -14.17
C ALA A 157 -8.05 4.45 -13.09
N VAL A 158 -7.92 4.86 -11.84
CA VAL A 158 -8.59 4.27 -10.68
C VAL A 158 -9.29 5.35 -9.84
N PRO A 159 -10.28 5.00 -9.02
CA PRO A 159 -10.86 5.95 -8.07
C PRO A 159 -9.86 6.40 -6.99
N LEU A 160 -9.82 7.68 -6.68
CA LEU A 160 -9.20 8.18 -5.45
C LEU A 160 -10.21 8.05 -4.30
N LYS A 161 -9.90 7.21 -3.32
CA LYS A 161 -10.68 7.08 -2.10
C LYS A 161 -9.91 7.70 -0.93
N LEU A 162 -10.37 8.89 -0.50
CA LEU A 162 -9.68 9.71 0.50
C LEU A 162 -10.46 9.85 1.82
N ASN A 163 -11.54 9.09 2.00
CA ASN A 163 -12.40 9.08 3.18
C ASN A 163 -12.88 7.65 3.49
N THR A 164 -13.59 7.48 4.61
CA THR A 164 -14.14 6.20 5.07
C THR A 164 -15.61 5.96 4.65
N ASP A 165 -16.21 6.82 3.85
CA ASP A 165 -17.59 6.67 3.41
C ASP A 165 -17.74 5.43 2.49
N LEU A 166 -18.44 4.41 2.97
CA LEU A 166 -18.67 3.16 2.24
C LEU A 166 -19.83 3.24 1.24
N GLU A 167 -20.69 4.26 1.35
CA GLU A 167 -21.83 4.45 0.45
C GLU A 167 -21.44 5.24 -0.81
N GLU A 168 -20.35 5.99 -0.72
CA GLU A 168 -19.81 6.72 -1.87
C GLU A 168 -19.33 5.75 -2.96
N ILE A 169 -19.87 5.91 -4.15
CA ILE A 169 -19.41 5.22 -5.36
C ILE A 169 -18.50 6.17 -6.15
N PRO A 170 -17.18 6.14 -5.91
CA PRO A 170 -16.28 7.10 -6.54
C PRO A 170 -16.10 6.79 -8.03
N SER A 171 -16.02 7.84 -8.84
CA SER A 171 -15.63 7.70 -10.25
C SER A 171 -14.12 7.55 -10.37
N ARG A 172 -13.67 7.01 -11.52
CA ARG A 172 -12.22 6.94 -11.81
C ARG A 172 -11.63 8.35 -11.98
N ASN A 173 -10.52 8.59 -11.33
CA ASN A 173 -9.70 9.78 -11.47
C ASN A 173 -8.69 9.64 -12.60
N THR A 174 -8.17 10.77 -13.09
CA THR A 174 -7.10 10.77 -14.07
C THR A 174 -5.76 10.35 -13.46
N VAL A 175 -4.84 9.86 -14.29
CA VAL A 175 -3.47 9.56 -13.88
C VAL A 175 -2.85 10.77 -13.17
N LYS A 176 -3.02 11.98 -13.71
CA LYS A 176 -2.53 13.24 -13.13
C LYS A 176 -3.07 13.49 -11.72
N GLU A 177 -4.41 13.37 -11.54
CA GLU A 177 -5.05 13.58 -10.23
C GLU A 177 -4.51 12.61 -9.19
N ILE A 178 -4.32 11.34 -9.57
CA ILE A 178 -3.83 10.29 -8.66
C ILE A 178 -2.39 10.58 -8.26
N TYR A 179 -1.48 10.85 -9.19
CA TYR A 179 -0.08 11.17 -8.87
C TYR A 179 0.04 12.45 -8.04
N THR A 180 -0.82 13.45 -8.28
CA THR A 180 -0.90 14.65 -7.44
C THR A 180 -1.27 14.31 -6.00
N SER A 181 -2.25 13.45 -5.80
CA SER A 181 -2.67 12.97 -4.47
C SER A 181 -1.56 12.16 -3.79
N ILE A 182 -0.89 11.27 -4.53
CA ILE A 182 0.25 10.49 -4.03
C ILE A 182 1.35 11.40 -3.48
N LEU A 183 1.77 12.39 -4.26
CA LEU A 183 2.82 13.33 -3.82
C LEU A 183 2.40 14.18 -2.62
N SER A 184 1.14 14.59 -2.56
CA SER A 184 0.57 15.30 -1.40
C SER A 184 0.59 14.46 -0.12
N ASP A 185 0.24 13.19 -0.23
CA ASP A 185 0.29 12.25 0.89
C ASP A 185 1.74 11.99 1.33
N ILE A 186 2.68 11.82 0.40
CA ILE A 186 4.11 11.65 0.72
C ILE A 186 4.66 12.90 1.44
N GLU A 187 4.31 14.10 0.99
CA GLU A 187 4.73 15.33 1.66
C GLU A 187 4.14 15.45 3.07
N THR A 188 2.90 15.05 3.25
CA THR A 188 2.25 15.04 4.57
C THR A 188 2.90 14.00 5.49
N ALA A 189 3.17 12.80 4.97
CA ALA A 189 3.88 11.74 5.68
C ALA A 189 5.27 12.21 6.13
N ARG A 190 6.01 12.93 5.28
CA ARG A 190 7.33 13.50 5.58
C ARG A 190 7.32 14.45 6.79
N LYS A 191 6.25 15.21 6.97
CA LYS A 191 6.10 16.15 8.10
C LYS A 191 5.76 15.45 9.41
N LEU A 192 5.16 14.25 9.33
CA LEU A 192 4.61 13.54 10.48
C LEU A 192 5.49 12.37 10.94
N ILE A 193 6.06 11.61 10.01
CA ILE A 193 6.94 10.48 10.32
C ILE A 193 8.24 11.01 10.95
N ASN A 194 8.55 10.51 12.15
CA ASN A 194 9.68 10.97 12.94
C ASN A 194 10.69 9.85 13.30
N LYS A 195 10.30 8.57 13.18
CA LYS A 195 11.18 7.42 13.41
C LYS A 195 12.14 7.24 12.24
N LYS A 196 13.44 7.30 12.50
CA LYS A 196 14.47 7.04 11.49
C LYS A 196 14.58 5.56 11.17
N GLU A 197 14.46 4.74 12.19
CA GLU A 197 14.61 3.29 12.12
C GLU A 197 13.68 2.64 13.15
N TRP A 198 13.26 1.43 12.86
CA TRP A 198 12.47 0.59 13.74
C TRP A 198 13.31 -0.59 14.25
N GLU A 199 12.97 -1.11 15.41
CA GLU A 199 13.49 -2.40 15.88
C GLU A 199 13.12 -3.50 14.88
N VAL A 200 13.94 -4.53 14.76
CA VAL A 200 13.81 -5.61 13.77
C VAL A 200 12.40 -6.17 13.67
N GLN A 201 11.73 -6.40 14.81
CA GLN A 201 10.35 -6.90 14.86
C GLN A 201 9.30 -5.95 14.28
N TYR A 202 9.63 -4.68 14.12
CA TYR A 202 8.76 -3.63 13.58
C TYR A 202 9.32 -3.05 12.26
N SER A 203 10.31 -3.69 11.66
CA SER A 203 10.98 -3.23 10.43
C SER A 203 10.02 -3.13 9.22
N TYR A 204 8.82 -3.70 9.32
CA TYR A 204 7.76 -3.53 8.33
C TYR A 204 7.08 -2.16 8.36
N ARG A 205 7.23 -1.39 9.46
CA ARG A 205 6.64 -0.05 9.60
C ARG A 205 7.45 0.99 8.85
N PHE A 206 6.76 2.01 8.36
CA PHE A 206 7.41 3.08 7.63
C PHE A 206 8.23 4.00 8.55
N SER A 207 9.38 4.39 8.04
CA SER A 207 10.36 5.29 8.66
C SER A 207 10.57 6.52 7.79
N THR A 208 11.41 7.47 8.23
CA THR A 208 11.78 8.62 7.40
C THR A 208 12.46 8.19 6.10
N LEU A 209 13.26 7.12 6.13
CA LEU A 209 13.89 6.56 4.93
C LEU A 209 12.87 5.94 3.97
N SER A 210 11.77 5.36 4.51
CA SER A 210 10.69 4.83 3.67
C SER A 210 10.01 5.92 2.86
N VAL A 211 9.87 7.13 3.44
CA VAL A 211 9.30 8.30 2.74
C VAL A 211 10.19 8.70 1.57
N ASP A 212 11.50 8.83 1.80
CA ASP A 212 12.46 9.22 0.75
C ASP A 212 12.56 8.15 -0.34
N ALA A 213 12.58 6.88 0.03
CA ALA A 213 12.61 5.76 -0.93
C ALA A 213 11.32 5.71 -1.78
N MET A 214 10.16 5.93 -1.17
CA MET A 214 8.88 5.99 -1.88
C MET A 214 8.83 7.17 -2.83
N GLU A 215 9.25 8.36 -2.38
CA GLU A 215 9.29 9.56 -3.20
C GLU A 215 10.22 9.38 -4.41
N SER A 216 11.41 8.81 -4.20
CA SER A 216 12.34 8.49 -5.29
C SER A 216 11.69 7.61 -6.34
N ARG A 217 11.00 6.55 -5.92
CA ARG A 217 10.29 5.64 -6.82
C ARG A 217 9.18 6.33 -7.60
N VAL A 218 8.38 7.18 -6.94
CA VAL A 218 7.30 7.93 -7.61
C VAL A 218 7.87 8.85 -8.68
N TYR A 219 8.92 9.63 -8.36
CA TYR A 219 9.57 10.50 -9.33
C TYR A 219 10.24 9.74 -10.48
N LEU A 220 10.80 8.54 -10.20
CA LEU A 220 11.33 7.66 -11.25
C LEU A 220 10.25 7.30 -12.27
N TYR A 221 9.08 6.90 -11.81
CA TYR A 221 7.94 6.55 -12.68
C TYR A 221 7.35 7.76 -13.42
N MET A 222 7.51 8.95 -12.86
CA MET A 222 7.11 10.20 -13.51
C MET A 222 8.12 10.70 -14.56
N GLY A 223 9.32 10.09 -14.65
CA GLY A 223 10.41 10.57 -15.49
C GLY A 223 11.12 11.82 -14.95
N GLU A 224 10.87 12.17 -13.67
CA GLU A 224 11.48 13.30 -12.97
C GLU A 224 12.84 12.89 -12.37
N TRP A 225 13.79 12.54 -13.24
CA TRP A 225 15.07 11.92 -12.88
C TRP A 225 15.86 12.69 -11.82
N GLY A 226 15.88 14.03 -11.93
CA GLY A 226 16.59 14.89 -10.97
C GLY A 226 16.02 14.78 -9.57
N LYS A 227 14.68 14.81 -9.43
CA LYS A 227 14.02 14.67 -8.13
C LYS A 227 14.15 13.26 -7.57
N SER A 228 14.08 12.24 -8.43
CA SER A 228 14.32 10.85 -8.02
C SER A 228 15.75 10.69 -7.48
N TYR A 229 16.75 11.27 -8.16
CA TYR A 229 18.13 11.26 -7.70
C TYR A 229 18.28 11.94 -6.32
N GLU A 230 17.74 13.15 -6.15
CA GLU A 230 17.80 13.89 -4.88
C GLU A 230 17.15 13.10 -3.73
N SER A 231 16.04 12.43 -3.99
CA SER A 231 15.37 11.58 -2.98
C SER A 231 16.21 10.35 -2.65
N SER A 232 16.86 9.73 -3.65
CA SER A 232 17.77 8.61 -3.44
C SER A 232 19.01 9.01 -2.62
N GLU A 233 19.58 10.19 -2.88
CA GLU A 233 20.71 10.71 -2.10
C GLU A 233 20.36 10.89 -0.61
N ARG A 234 19.11 11.32 -0.30
CA ARG A 234 18.65 11.39 1.10
C ARG A 234 18.56 10.00 1.75
N VAL A 235 18.15 8.98 1.01
CA VAL A 235 18.16 7.58 1.50
C VAL A 235 19.60 7.15 1.79
N LEU A 236 20.50 7.34 0.83
CA LEU A 236 21.90 6.93 0.96
C LEU A 236 22.64 7.69 2.07
N ALA A 237 22.30 8.95 2.33
CA ALA A 237 22.84 9.70 3.46
C ALA A 237 22.45 9.08 4.83
N GLY A 238 21.33 8.39 4.89
CA GLY A 238 20.86 7.69 6.10
C GLY A 238 21.21 6.22 6.17
N LYS A 239 21.33 5.54 5.01
CA LYS A 239 21.60 4.10 4.90
C LYS A 239 22.30 3.77 3.59
N SER A 240 23.62 3.60 3.66
CA SER A 240 24.47 3.35 2.49
C SER A 240 25.27 2.03 2.55
N THR A 241 25.15 1.28 3.64
CA THR A 241 25.85 0.00 3.79
C THR A 241 25.20 -1.05 2.87
N LEU A 242 26.02 -1.70 2.06
CA LEU A 242 25.61 -2.80 1.21
C LEU A 242 26.05 -4.14 1.79
N VAL A 243 25.31 -5.19 1.47
CA VAL A 243 25.68 -6.57 1.75
C VAL A 243 26.90 -6.94 0.89
N ASN A 244 27.93 -7.53 1.51
CA ASN A 244 29.03 -8.10 0.75
C ASN A 244 28.68 -9.53 0.35
N LEU A 245 28.27 -9.74 -0.89
CA LEU A 245 27.87 -11.05 -1.40
C LEU A 245 29.02 -12.08 -1.44
N ASN A 246 30.28 -11.65 -1.20
CA ASN A 246 31.41 -12.55 -1.12
C ASN A 246 31.68 -13.08 0.30
N ASP A 247 31.01 -12.53 1.31
CA ASP A 247 31.17 -12.94 2.71
C ASP A 247 30.16 -14.03 3.06
N GLU A 248 30.70 -15.22 3.43
CA GLU A 248 29.86 -16.34 3.88
C GLU A 248 29.15 -15.96 5.19
N GLY A 249 27.84 -15.95 5.20
CA GLY A 249 27.01 -15.69 6.40
C GLY A 249 26.36 -14.31 6.45
N ASP A 250 26.65 -13.42 5.51
CA ASP A 250 25.92 -12.18 5.36
C ASP A 250 24.47 -12.46 4.91
N LYS A 251 23.56 -11.62 5.40
CA LYS A 251 22.16 -11.72 5.03
C LYS A 251 21.96 -11.22 3.61
N LEU A 252 21.18 -11.98 2.81
CA LEU A 252 20.83 -11.53 1.46
C LEU A 252 20.06 -10.20 1.49
N PRO A 253 20.18 -9.36 0.45
CA PRO A 253 19.51 -8.04 0.43
C PRO A 253 17.99 -8.11 0.64
N ASN A 254 17.35 -9.21 0.27
CA ASN A 254 15.92 -9.44 0.40
C ASN A 254 15.49 -10.03 1.76
N GLU A 255 16.41 -10.30 2.68
CA GLU A 255 16.06 -10.72 4.03
C GLU A 255 15.68 -9.53 4.91
N PHE A 256 14.65 -9.68 5.76
CA PHE A 256 14.16 -8.59 6.62
C PHE A 256 15.21 -8.10 7.65
N THR A 257 16.24 -8.88 7.91
CA THR A 257 17.38 -8.53 8.78
C THR A 257 18.57 -7.99 8.02
N SER A 258 18.48 -7.84 6.70
CA SER A 258 19.58 -7.32 5.87
C SER A 258 19.91 -5.87 6.22
N VAL A 259 21.20 -5.53 6.16
CA VAL A 259 21.69 -4.15 6.32
C VAL A 259 21.14 -3.20 5.26
N GLU A 260 20.72 -3.71 4.10
CA GLU A 260 20.11 -2.94 3.02
C GLU A 260 18.60 -2.69 3.20
N MET A 261 17.96 -3.41 4.13
CA MET A 261 16.51 -3.33 4.31
C MET A 261 16.08 -1.97 4.86
N ILE A 262 15.34 -1.21 4.09
CA ILE A 262 14.73 0.07 4.50
C ILE A 262 13.40 -0.18 5.19
N THR A 263 12.56 -1.02 4.59
CA THR A 263 11.25 -1.39 5.13
C THR A 263 10.92 -2.80 4.66
N ALA A 264 10.64 -3.70 5.61
CA ALA A 264 10.32 -5.09 5.35
C ALA A 264 8.82 -5.31 4.99
N TYR A 265 8.16 -4.30 4.45
CA TYR A 265 6.77 -4.40 4.03
C TYR A 265 6.66 -5.19 2.72
N GLU A 266 5.65 -6.04 2.61
CA GLU A 266 5.42 -6.95 1.47
C GLU A 266 6.48 -8.06 1.28
N ILE A 267 7.32 -8.32 2.29
CA ILE A 267 8.19 -9.49 2.26
C ILE A 267 7.37 -10.71 2.71
N PHE A 268 6.54 -11.21 1.82
CA PHE A 268 5.85 -12.48 2.02
C PHE A 268 6.49 -13.54 1.14
N PRO A 269 6.89 -14.69 1.70
CA PRO A 269 7.32 -15.81 0.88
C PRO A 269 6.13 -16.24 0.02
N ASN A 270 6.23 -16.00 -1.29
CA ASN A 270 5.20 -16.45 -2.22
C ASN A 270 5.45 -17.92 -2.56
N SER A 271 5.04 -18.80 -1.64
CA SER A 271 5.18 -20.25 -1.81
C SER A 271 4.37 -20.78 -3.01
N ASP A 272 3.33 -20.04 -3.43
CA ASP A 272 2.43 -20.46 -4.51
C ASP A 272 3.13 -20.54 -5.87
N TYR A 273 4.24 -19.82 -6.03
CA TYR A 273 5.00 -19.77 -7.29
C TYR A 273 6.42 -20.33 -7.17
N ALA A 274 6.87 -20.68 -5.97
CA ALA A 274 8.18 -21.27 -5.76
C ALA A 274 8.24 -22.63 -6.48
N GLY A 275 9.12 -22.75 -7.47
CA GLY A 275 9.24 -23.92 -8.33
C GLY A 275 8.36 -23.90 -9.59
N SER A 276 7.50 -22.92 -9.76
CA SER A 276 6.67 -22.74 -10.96
C SER A 276 7.22 -21.70 -11.93
N LEU A 277 8.17 -20.88 -11.49
CA LEU A 277 8.83 -19.86 -12.28
C LEU A 277 10.27 -20.27 -12.61
N LEU A 278 10.70 -19.93 -13.81
CA LEU A 278 12.06 -20.06 -14.29
C LEU A 278 12.59 -18.69 -14.69
N LEU A 279 13.88 -18.47 -14.55
CA LEU A 279 14.54 -17.35 -15.21
C LEU A 279 14.53 -17.57 -16.72
N TYR A 280 14.25 -16.52 -17.47
CA TYR A 280 14.24 -16.62 -18.93
C TYR A 280 15.66 -16.94 -19.43
N PRO A 281 15.84 -17.92 -20.34
CA PRO A 281 17.18 -18.31 -20.80
C PRO A 281 18.00 -17.15 -21.38
N ALA A 282 17.35 -16.22 -22.10
CA ALA A 282 18.03 -15.04 -22.63
C ALA A 282 18.54 -14.10 -21.52
N PHE A 283 17.80 -13.97 -20.40
CA PHE A 283 18.24 -13.19 -19.24
C PHE A 283 19.47 -13.81 -18.56
N LEU A 284 19.56 -15.16 -18.50
CA LEU A 284 20.72 -15.83 -17.94
C LEU A 284 21.98 -15.63 -18.80
N GLN A 285 21.85 -15.53 -20.13
CA GLN A 285 22.98 -15.32 -21.05
C GLN A 285 23.68 -13.98 -20.79
N GLU A 286 22.97 -12.94 -20.34
CA GLU A 286 23.55 -11.63 -20.01
C GLU A 286 24.53 -11.71 -18.81
N TYR A 287 24.47 -12.76 -17.99
CA TYR A 287 25.34 -12.97 -16.83
C TYR A 287 26.52 -13.91 -17.11
N GLU A 288 26.50 -14.70 -18.21
CA GLU A 288 27.56 -15.63 -18.53
C GLU A 288 28.76 -14.96 -19.22
N GLU A 289 28.62 -13.73 -19.68
CA GLU A 289 29.66 -12.94 -20.34
C GLU A 289 30.40 -11.95 -19.40
N GLY A 290 30.12 -11.98 -18.08
CA GLY A 290 30.69 -11.08 -17.09
C GLY A 290 31.86 -11.65 -16.27
#